data_7d06bd5f7f95bb8f26318401d7edbdfe
#
_entry.id   7d06bd5f7f95bb8f26318401d7edbdfe
#
_cell.length_a   1.000
_cell.length_b   1.000
_cell.length_c   1.000
_cell.angle_alpha   90.00
_cell.angle_beta   90.00
_cell.angle_gamma   90.00
#
_symmetry.space_group_name_H-M   'P 1'
#
loop_
_entity.id
_entity.type
_entity.pdbx_description
1 polymer ?
#
loop_
_entity_poly.entity_id
_entity_poly.type
_entity_poly.pdbx_seq_one_letter_code
_entity_poly.pdbx_strand_id
1 'polypeptide(L)'
;NTSDFLDNNYTYPPRKTIPLSLKLSENFLKDSIKCATRKNTPFPITYNEPISMLQKQCEKFFNITYLHNASSPLITQPQRILYITSFILGELSLNINRLLKPFNPILSETYEYFDNTNKYRFFSEQVSHTPPISAYICETEDFVYYGDTRCKTAFKFIKCGMEIEFTN
;
A
#
# COMPACT_ATOMS: atom_id res chain seq x y z
N ASN A 1 14.82 15.06 18.94
CA ASN A 1 14.13 16.27 18.44
C ASN A 1 13.67 15.97 17.01
N THR A 2 12.36 15.82 16.82
CA THR A 2 11.71 15.54 15.52
C THR A 2 11.77 16.73 14.55
N SER A 3 12.21 17.90 15.02
CA SER A 3 12.31 19.13 14.21
C SER A 3 13.44 19.14 13.17
N ASP A 4 14.43 18.26 13.30
CA ASP A 4 15.63 18.30 12.45
C ASP A 4 15.47 17.52 11.13
N PHE A 5 14.33 16.84 10.94
CA PHE A 5 14.06 16.02 9.76
C PHE A 5 13.15 16.65 8.71
N LEU A 6 12.64 17.84 8.98
CA LEU A 6 11.78 18.57 8.05
C LEU A 6 12.61 19.57 7.23
N ASP A 7 13.45 19.06 6.34
CA ASP A 7 14.09 19.91 5.34
C ASP A 7 13.02 20.33 4.32
N ASN A 8 12.63 21.62 4.39
CA ASN A 8 11.41 22.20 3.84
C ASN A 8 11.37 22.32 2.30
N ASN A 9 12.31 21.74 1.56
CA ASN A 9 12.45 22.01 0.13
C ASN A 9 12.20 20.82 -0.81
N TYR A 10 11.83 19.64 -0.31
CA TYR A 10 11.56 18.51 -1.18
C TYR A 10 10.08 18.42 -1.53
N THR A 11 9.72 18.91 -2.72
CA THR A 11 8.38 18.71 -3.28
C THR A 11 8.38 17.41 -4.09
N TYR A 12 7.65 16.39 -3.63
CA TYR A 12 7.42 15.20 -4.44
C TYR A 12 6.64 15.56 -5.70
N PRO A 13 7.03 15.02 -6.87
CA PRO A 13 6.24 15.24 -8.07
C PRO A 13 4.82 14.65 -7.87
N PRO A 14 3.79 15.36 -8.37
CA PRO A 14 2.42 14.86 -8.25
C PRO A 14 2.33 13.47 -8.90
N ARG A 15 1.71 12.53 -8.18
CA ARG A 15 1.50 11.17 -8.66
C ARG A 15 0.73 11.18 -9.97
N LYS A 16 1.29 10.55 -11.01
CA LYS A 16 0.54 10.31 -12.25
C LYS A 16 -0.60 9.34 -11.94
N THR A 17 -1.84 9.79 -12.11
CA THR A 17 -3.01 8.93 -12.05
C THR A 17 -2.91 7.87 -13.14
N ILE A 18 -3.01 6.60 -12.76
CA ILE A 18 -3.05 5.50 -13.72
C ILE A 18 -4.43 5.55 -14.39
N PRO A 19 -4.50 5.61 -15.75
CA PRO A 19 -5.79 5.63 -16.41
C PRO A 19 -6.60 4.37 -16.05
N LEU A 20 -7.85 4.55 -15.62
CA LEU A 20 -8.80 3.46 -15.32
C LEU A 20 -9.09 2.56 -16.55
N SER A 21 -8.67 2.96 -17.75
CA SER A 21 -8.99 2.33 -19.02
C SER A 21 -8.05 1.20 -19.43
N LEU A 22 -7.12 0.76 -18.59
CA LEU A 22 -6.36 -0.47 -18.86
C LEU A 22 -7.31 -1.67 -18.78
N LYS A 23 -8.02 -1.93 -19.89
CA LYS A 23 -8.69 -3.21 -20.11
C LYS A 23 -7.63 -4.29 -19.95
N LEU A 24 -7.87 -5.25 -19.08
CA LEU A 24 -7.09 -6.48 -19.03
C LEU A 24 -6.99 -7.02 -20.45
N SER A 25 -5.79 -7.13 -20.99
CA SER A 25 -5.60 -7.60 -22.36
C SER A 25 -6.17 -9.01 -22.49
N GLU A 26 -6.67 -9.37 -23.66
CA GLU A 26 -7.14 -10.75 -23.95
C GLU A 26 -6.05 -11.80 -23.66
N ASN A 27 -4.81 -11.38 -23.60
CA ASN A 27 -3.67 -12.22 -23.28
C ASN A 27 -3.45 -12.41 -21.76
N PHE A 28 -4.12 -11.65 -20.89
CA PHE A 28 -3.92 -11.74 -19.43
C PHE A 28 -4.09 -13.17 -18.90
N LEU A 29 -5.14 -13.88 -19.33
CA LEU A 29 -5.37 -15.27 -18.94
C LEU A 29 -4.28 -16.20 -19.46
N LYS A 30 -3.84 -16.03 -20.71
CA LYS A 30 -2.76 -16.82 -21.29
C LYS A 30 -1.44 -16.59 -20.56
N ASP A 31 -1.12 -15.35 -20.25
CA ASP A 31 0.10 -14.98 -19.55
C ASP A 31 0.06 -15.46 -18.08
N SER A 32 -1.09 -15.38 -17.43
CA SER A 32 -1.29 -15.88 -16.06
C SER A 32 -1.10 -17.41 -16.00
N ILE A 33 -1.67 -18.15 -16.95
CA ILE A 33 -1.48 -19.62 -17.06
C ILE A 33 -0.01 -19.95 -17.33
N LYS A 34 0.65 -19.19 -18.21
CA LYS A 34 2.06 -19.36 -18.54
C LYS A 34 2.98 -19.17 -17.31
N CYS A 35 2.69 -18.13 -16.51
CA CYS A 35 3.42 -17.86 -15.27
C CYS A 35 3.17 -18.92 -14.21
N ALA A 36 1.95 -19.45 -14.12
CA ALA A 36 1.58 -20.51 -13.17
C ALA A 36 2.18 -21.87 -13.50
N THR A 37 2.34 -22.20 -14.80
CA THR A 37 2.79 -23.53 -15.24
C THR A 37 4.29 -23.61 -15.44
N ARG A 38 4.97 -22.50 -15.66
CA ARG A 38 6.44 -22.46 -15.87
C ARG A 38 7.12 -21.93 -14.62
N LYS A 39 7.88 -22.77 -13.93
CA LYS A 39 8.79 -22.35 -12.86
C LYS A 39 9.70 -21.23 -13.38
N ASN A 40 9.78 -20.12 -12.63
CA ASN A 40 10.66 -18.96 -12.91
C ASN A 40 10.28 -18.09 -14.12
N THR A 41 9.05 -18.12 -14.62
CA THR A 41 8.62 -17.15 -15.61
C THR A 41 8.12 -15.88 -14.89
N PRO A 42 8.78 -14.73 -15.04
CA PRO A 42 8.32 -13.50 -14.42
C PRO A 42 6.98 -13.04 -15.04
N PHE A 43 6.15 -12.44 -14.22
CA PHE A 43 4.91 -11.86 -14.71
C PHE A 43 5.22 -10.65 -15.61
N PRO A 44 4.56 -10.49 -16.77
CA PRO A 44 4.87 -9.40 -17.68
C PRO A 44 4.75 -8.03 -17.01
N ILE A 45 5.74 -7.17 -17.25
CA ILE A 45 5.83 -5.83 -16.65
C ILE A 45 4.63 -4.94 -17.00
N THR A 46 3.96 -5.20 -18.11
CA THR A 46 2.75 -4.49 -18.56
C THR A 46 1.59 -4.58 -17.58
N TYR A 47 1.61 -5.56 -16.67
CA TYR A 47 0.61 -5.73 -15.62
C TYR A 47 1.04 -5.15 -14.27
N ASN A 48 2.16 -4.43 -14.24
CA ASN A 48 2.61 -3.73 -13.04
C ASN A 48 2.19 -2.27 -13.06
N GLU A 49 1.78 -1.74 -11.89
CA GLU A 49 1.71 -0.29 -11.67
C GLU A 49 3.14 0.27 -11.50
N PRO A 50 3.37 1.56 -11.83
CA PRO A 50 4.69 2.18 -11.74
C PRO A 50 5.08 2.57 -10.31
N ILE A 51 4.72 1.75 -9.33
CA ILE A 51 5.02 1.95 -7.91
C ILE A 51 5.39 0.61 -7.25
N SER A 52 6.19 0.67 -6.19
CA SER A 52 6.48 -0.49 -5.34
C SER A 52 5.36 -0.74 -4.31
N MET A 53 5.37 -1.93 -3.70
CA MET A 53 4.45 -2.22 -2.59
C MET A 53 4.65 -1.29 -1.40
N LEU A 54 5.90 -0.82 -1.17
CA LEU A 54 6.21 0.12 -0.10
C LEU A 54 5.53 1.47 -0.33
N GLN A 55 5.58 1.98 -1.57
CA GLN A 55 4.88 3.20 -1.96
C GLN A 55 3.36 3.03 -1.85
N LYS A 56 2.85 1.86 -2.26
CA LYS A 56 1.41 1.56 -2.15
C LYS A 56 0.92 1.60 -0.70
N GLN A 57 1.72 1.11 0.25
CA GLN A 57 1.36 1.18 1.67
C GLN A 57 1.21 2.61 2.18
N CYS A 58 2.00 3.56 1.64
CA CYS A 58 1.89 4.97 2.01
C CYS A 58 0.54 5.59 1.59
N GLU A 59 -0.06 5.09 0.52
CA GLU A 59 -1.29 5.67 -0.04
C GLU A 59 -2.49 5.63 0.90
N LYS A 60 -2.54 4.70 1.86
CA LYS A 60 -3.62 4.64 2.85
C LYS A 60 -3.72 5.89 3.72
N PHE A 61 -2.61 6.61 3.89
CA PHE A 61 -2.57 7.83 4.68
C PHE A 61 -3.11 9.08 3.96
N PHE A 62 -3.64 8.95 2.74
CA PHE A 62 -4.36 10.06 2.10
C PHE A 62 -5.57 10.55 2.93
N ASN A 63 -6.14 9.68 3.76
CA ASN A 63 -7.25 9.97 4.68
C ASN A 63 -6.78 10.13 6.15
N ILE A 64 -5.53 10.51 6.37
CA ILE A 64 -4.92 10.62 7.71
C ILE A 64 -5.68 11.55 8.65
N THR A 65 -6.44 12.51 8.11
CA THR A 65 -7.31 13.41 8.88
C THR A 65 -8.27 12.66 9.80
N TYR A 66 -8.74 11.49 9.41
CA TYR A 66 -9.57 10.67 10.28
C TYR A 66 -8.80 10.17 11.51
N LEU A 67 -7.53 9.84 11.38
CA LEU A 67 -6.69 9.43 12.50
C LEU A 67 -6.35 10.61 13.42
N HIS A 68 -6.09 11.81 12.86
CA HIS A 68 -5.93 13.03 13.65
C HIS A 68 -7.19 13.34 14.46
N ASN A 69 -8.38 13.21 13.84
CA ASN A 69 -9.64 13.37 14.59
C ASN A 69 -9.81 12.29 15.64
N ALA A 70 -9.40 11.05 15.38
CA ALA A 70 -9.48 9.95 16.34
C ALA A 70 -8.52 10.12 17.53
N SER A 71 -7.39 10.80 17.36
CA SER A 71 -6.42 11.05 18.44
C SER A 71 -6.87 12.14 19.41
N SER A 72 -7.82 12.99 19.03
CA SER A 72 -8.30 14.08 19.87
C SER A 72 -8.79 13.59 21.24
N PRO A 73 -8.36 14.24 22.33
CA PRO A 73 -8.84 13.90 23.69
C PRO A 73 -10.30 14.34 23.94
N LEU A 74 -10.85 15.20 23.07
CA LEU A 74 -12.18 15.81 23.26
C LEU A 74 -13.33 14.95 22.72
N ILE A 75 -13.04 13.86 22.02
CA ILE A 75 -14.07 13.01 21.42
C ILE A 75 -14.47 11.83 22.31
N THR A 76 -15.70 11.36 22.16
CA THR A 76 -16.19 10.15 22.83
C THR A 76 -15.64 8.87 22.21
N GLN A 77 -15.68 7.76 22.94
CA GLN A 77 -15.24 6.47 22.42
C GLN A 77 -15.99 6.02 21.14
N PRO A 78 -17.33 6.15 21.04
CA PRO A 78 -18.03 5.84 19.80
C PRO A 78 -17.57 6.69 18.61
N GLN A 79 -17.31 7.99 18.81
CA GLN A 79 -16.77 8.86 17.76
C GLN A 79 -15.38 8.42 17.31
N ARG A 80 -14.53 8.03 18.26
CA ARG A 80 -13.19 7.51 17.97
C ARG A 80 -13.25 6.27 17.08
N ILE A 81 -14.10 5.30 17.45
CA ILE A 81 -14.31 4.09 16.65
C ILE A 81 -14.80 4.44 15.23
N LEU A 82 -15.72 5.41 15.12
CA LEU A 82 -16.23 5.85 13.83
C LEU A 82 -15.11 6.42 12.94
N TYR A 83 -14.23 7.27 13.48
CA TYR A 83 -13.11 7.82 12.73
C TYR A 83 -12.11 6.73 12.29
N ILE A 84 -11.74 5.80 13.18
CA ILE A 84 -10.86 4.68 12.85
C ILE A 84 -11.50 3.80 11.76
N THR A 85 -12.78 3.49 11.88
CA THR A 85 -13.51 2.72 10.85
C THR A 85 -13.52 3.45 9.51
N SER A 86 -13.73 4.77 9.51
CA SER A 86 -13.70 5.58 8.29
C SER A 86 -12.33 5.56 7.61
N PHE A 87 -11.25 5.59 8.38
CA PHE A 87 -9.89 5.44 7.86
C PHE A 87 -9.69 4.08 7.18
N ILE A 88 -10.10 2.99 7.84
CA ILE A 88 -9.98 1.62 7.30
C ILE A 88 -10.82 1.45 6.02
N LEU A 89 -12.06 1.96 6.00
CA LEU A 89 -12.90 1.91 4.81
C LEU A 89 -12.28 2.72 3.66
N GLY A 90 -11.66 3.85 3.97
CA GLY A 90 -10.89 4.64 3.00
C GLY A 90 -9.73 3.83 2.41
N GLU A 91 -8.96 3.11 3.21
CA GLU A 91 -7.89 2.22 2.75
C GLU A 91 -8.44 1.13 1.80
N LEU A 92 -9.53 0.49 2.17
CA LEU A 92 -10.18 -0.53 1.32
C LEU A 92 -10.63 0.06 -0.03
N SER A 93 -11.13 1.30 -0.04
CA SER A 93 -11.58 1.97 -1.25
C SER A 93 -10.47 2.22 -2.28
N LEU A 94 -9.21 2.33 -1.84
CA LEU A 94 -8.06 2.50 -2.73
C LEU A 94 -7.83 1.33 -3.68
N ASN A 95 -8.37 0.16 -3.38
CA ASN A 95 -8.20 -1.03 -4.19
C ASN A 95 -9.34 -1.19 -5.22
N ILE A 96 -10.39 -0.36 -5.16
CA ILE A 96 -11.50 -0.40 -6.11
C ILE A 96 -10.98 -0.01 -7.51
N ASN A 97 -11.29 -0.85 -8.50
CA ASN A 97 -10.85 -0.69 -9.90
C ASN A 97 -9.32 -0.68 -10.12
N ARG A 98 -8.55 -1.18 -9.17
CA ARG A 98 -7.10 -1.28 -9.27
C ARG A 98 -6.73 -2.68 -9.80
N LEU A 99 -6.42 -2.77 -11.09
CA LEU A 99 -6.22 -4.04 -11.80
C LEU A 99 -4.75 -4.45 -11.91
N LEU A 100 -3.83 -3.51 -11.68
CA LEU A 100 -2.39 -3.75 -11.81
C LEU A 100 -1.78 -4.03 -10.44
N LYS A 101 -0.74 -4.85 -10.42
CA LYS A 101 -0.02 -5.15 -9.19
C LYS A 101 1.16 -4.18 -8.99
N PRO A 102 1.49 -3.76 -7.77
CA PRO A 102 2.72 -3.02 -7.50
C PRO A 102 3.94 -3.92 -7.72
N PHE A 103 5.12 -3.31 -7.91
CA PHE A 103 6.37 -4.03 -7.91
C PHE A 103 6.64 -4.65 -6.53
N ASN A 104 7.16 -5.88 -6.53
CA ASN A 104 7.63 -6.53 -5.30
C ASN A 104 8.99 -5.93 -4.92
N PRO A 105 9.13 -5.30 -3.74
CA PRO A 105 10.38 -4.72 -3.31
C PRO A 105 11.46 -5.80 -3.12
N ILE A 106 12.72 -5.42 -3.25
CA ILE A 106 13.83 -6.30 -2.85
C ILE A 106 14.01 -6.25 -1.33
N LEU A 107 14.69 -7.25 -0.78
CA LEU A 107 14.99 -7.28 0.66
C LEU A 107 15.77 -6.01 1.07
N SER A 108 15.37 -5.39 2.19
CA SER A 108 15.92 -4.13 2.71
C SER A 108 15.69 -2.91 1.81
N GLU A 109 14.87 -3.00 0.77
CA GLU A 109 14.39 -1.81 0.08
C GLU A 109 13.55 -0.99 1.04
N THR A 110 13.78 0.33 1.07
CA THR A 110 13.07 1.28 1.92
C THR A 110 12.34 2.31 1.09
N TYR A 111 11.28 2.85 1.66
CA TYR A 111 10.57 3.99 1.11
C TYR A 111 10.23 4.96 2.25
N GLU A 112 10.49 6.24 2.03
CA GLU A 112 10.22 7.31 2.97
C GLU A 112 9.41 8.41 2.30
N TYR A 113 8.43 8.96 3.04
CA TYR A 113 7.58 10.03 2.57
C TYR A 113 7.26 11.00 3.71
N PHE A 114 7.31 12.30 3.39
CA PHE A 114 6.95 13.37 4.31
C PHE A 114 5.79 14.16 3.72
N ASP A 115 4.75 14.37 4.51
CA ASP A 115 3.64 15.25 4.16
C ASP A 115 3.64 16.47 5.10
N ASN A 116 4.11 17.60 4.58
CA ASN A 116 4.14 18.85 5.35
C ASN A 116 2.74 19.44 5.60
N THR A 117 1.76 19.11 4.75
CA THR A 117 0.39 19.60 4.88
C THR A 117 -0.33 18.89 6.01
N ASN A 118 -0.24 17.58 6.04
CA ASN A 118 -0.88 16.73 7.04
C ASN A 118 0.07 16.36 8.19
N LYS A 119 1.31 16.87 8.19
CA LYS A 119 2.31 16.73 9.25
C LYS A 119 2.57 15.30 9.67
N TYR A 120 2.85 14.43 8.70
CA TYR A 120 3.25 13.06 9.00
C TYR A 120 4.52 12.63 8.26
N ARG A 121 5.25 11.73 8.88
CA ARG A 121 6.35 10.99 8.31
C ARG A 121 5.93 9.54 8.15
N PHE A 122 6.14 9.00 6.96
CA PHE A 122 5.94 7.59 6.67
C PHE A 122 7.28 6.94 6.31
N PHE A 123 7.53 5.77 6.86
CA PHE A 123 8.67 4.92 6.53
C PHE A 123 8.19 3.48 6.34
N SER A 124 8.72 2.81 5.33
CA SER A 124 8.45 1.39 5.11
C SER A 124 9.70 0.66 4.60
N GLU A 125 9.77 -0.64 4.89
CA GLU A 125 10.90 -1.50 4.52
C GLU A 125 10.40 -2.90 4.18
N GLN A 126 11.02 -3.51 3.17
CA GLN A 126 10.84 -4.93 2.87
C GLN A 126 11.71 -5.77 3.81
N VAL A 127 11.13 -6.20 4.92
CA VAL A 127 11.85 -6.92 6.00
C VAL A 127 12.02 -8.40 5.74
N SER A 128 11.25 -8.97 4.80
CA SER A 128 11.41 -10.35 4.31
C SER A 128 11.02 -10.43 2.85
N HIS A 129 11.73 -11.28 2.09
CA HIS A 129 11.41 -11.50 0.67
C HIS A 129 10.72 -12.85 0.44
N THR A 130 10.95 -13.83 1.30
CA THR A 130 10.36 -15.17 1.20
C THR A 130 9.99 -15.71 2.59
N PRO A 131 8.73 -15.57 3.02
CA PRO A 131 7.60 -14.91 2.36
C PRO A 131 7.77 -13.39 2.28
N PRO A 132 7.15 -12.70 1.31
CA PRO A 132 7.25 -11.25 1.21
C PRO A 132 6.48 -10.58 2.38
N ILE A 133 7.22 -9.78 3.15
CA ILE A 133 6.70 -9.00 4.29
C ILE A 133 7.26 -7.59 4.20
N SER A 134 6.37 -6.61 4.18
CA SER A 134 6.70 -5.19 4.19
C SER A 134 6.20 -4.56 5.48
N ALA A 135 7.12 -4.10 6.32
CA ALA A 135 6.80 -3.37 7.55
C ALA A 135 6.70 -1.87 7.26
N TYR A 136 5.91 -1.16 8.05
CA TYR A 136 5.77 0.28 7.92
C TYR A 136 5.44 0.95 9.25
N ILE A 137 5.79 2.23 9.32
CA ILE A 137 5.46 3.14 10.42
C ILE A 137 5.05 4.50 9.84
N CYS A 138 4.02 5.09 10.42
CA CYS A 138 3.60 6.46 10.17
C CYS A 138 3.58 7.21 11.50
N GLU A 139 4.35 8.28 11.58
CA GLU A 139 4.53 9.09 12.78
C GLU A 139 3.95 10.48 12.56
N THR A 140 3.21 10.96 13.55
CA THR A 140 2.70 12.32 13.66
C THR A 140 2.99 12.86 15.04
N GLU A 141 2.64 14.11 15.32
CA GLU A 141 2.69 14.67 16.67
C GLU A 141 1.66 14.03 17.62
N ASP A 142 0.54 13.53 17.07
CA ASP A 142 -0.63 13.07 17.85
C ASP A 142 -0.66 11.56 18.05
N PHE A 143 -0.10 10.78 17.12
CA PHE A 143 -0.16 9.31 17.16
C PHE A 143 0.97 8.67 16.33
N VAL A 144 1.19 7.40 16.61
CA VAL A 144 2.05 6.51 15.79
C VAL A 144 1.19 5.36 15.28
N TYR A 145 1.23 5.12 13.97
CA TYR A 145 0.55 4.00 13.31
C TYR A 145 1.58 3.09 12.65
N TYR A 146 1.60 1.83 13.00
CA TYR A 146 2.57 0.88 12.46
C TYR A 146 1.94 -0.50 12.20
N GLY A 147 2.59 -1.27 11.36
CA GLY A 147 2.15 -2.62 11.05
C GLY A 147 3.02 -3.28 9.99
N ASP A 148 2.57 -4.44 9.54
CA ASP A 148 3.17 -5.13 8.41
C ASP A 148 2.09 -5.59 7.41
N THR A 149 2.51 -5.83 6.18
CA THR A 149 1.68 -6.42 5.13
C THR A 149 2.34 -7.70 4.67
N ARG A 150 1.60 -8.79 4.77
CA ARG A 150 2.03 -10.13 4.32
C ARG A 150 1.17 -10.52 3.12
N CYS A 151 1.81 -10.74 1.99
CA CYS A 151 1.11 -11.14 0.77
C CYS A 151 1.26 -12.65 0.56
N LYS A 152 0.15 -13.37 0.59
CA LYS A 152 0.10 -14.78 0.20
C LYS A 152 -0.63 -14.88 -1.13
N THR A 153 0.01 -15.51 -2.11
CA THR A 153 -0.62 -15.83 -3.39
C THR A 153 -0.84 -17.33 -3.47
N ALA A 154 -2.10 -17.74 -3.70
CA ALA A 154 -2.43 -19.14 -3.95
C ALA A 154 -3.10 -19.29 -5.31
N PHE A 155 -2.58 -20.19 -6.16
CA PHE A 155 -3.26 -20.61 -7.38
C PHE A 155 -4.20 -21.77 -7.06
N LYS A 156 -5.51 -21.53 -7.15
CA LYS A 156 -6.52 -22.59 -7.04
C LYS A 156 -6.94 -23.03 -8.45
N PHE A 157 -6.40 -24.16 -8.91
CA PHE A 157 -6.69 -24.73 -10.23
C PHE A 157 -8.18 -25.06 -10.47
N ILE A 158 -8.96 -25.30 -9.40
CA ILE A 158 -10.34 -25.80 -9.51
C ILE A 158 -11.36 -24.69 -9.83
N LYS A 159 -11.01 -23.39 -9.66
CA LYS A 159 -11.93 -22.27 -9.90
C LYS A 159 -11.39 -21.19 -10.82
N CYS A 160 -10.33 -21.47 -11.58
CA CYS A 160 -9.73 -20.52 -12.55
C CYS A 160 -9.61 -19.10 -12.00
N GLY A 161 -9.04 -18.92 -10.80
CA GLY A 161 -8.89 -17.63 -10.14
C GLY A 161 -7.60 -17.54 -9.32
N MET A 162 -7.09 -16.34 -9.20
CA MET A 162 -6.00 -15.99 -8.29
C MET A 162 -6.61 -15.38 -7.04
N GLU A 163 -6.38 -16.00 -5.89
CA GLU A 163 -6.78 -15.45 -4.60
C GLU A 163 -5.55 -14.83 -3.94
N ILE A 164 -5.65 -13.56 -3.55
CA ILE A 164 -4.64 -12.85 -2.79
C ILE A 164 -5.20 -12.66 -1.39
N GLU A 165 -4.57 -13.28 -0.42
CA GLU A 165 -4.91 -13.14 0.98
C GLU A 165 -3.93 -12.16 1.64
N PHE A 166 -4.44 -11.06 2.17
CA PHE A 166 -3.71 -10.16 3.03
C PHE A 166 -3.97 -10.57 4.48
N THR A 167 -2.92 -10.97 5.18
CA THR A 167 -3.00 -11.22 6.63
C THR A 167 -2.29 -10.09 7.35
N ASN A 168 -3.03 -9.38 8.19
CA ASN A 168 -2.49 -8.45 9.19
C ASN A 168 -1.93 -9.21 10.36
#